data_73322001bd50a9927ad652eef0ac616e
#
_entry.id   73322001bd50a9927ad652eef0ac616e
#
_cell.length_a   1.000
_cell.length_b   1.000
_cell.length_c   1.000
_cell.angle_alpha   90.00
_cell.angle_beta   90.00
_cell.angle_gamma   90.00
#
_symmetry.space_group_name_H-M   'P 1'
#
loop_
_entity.id
_entity.type
_entity.pdbx_description
1 polymer ?
#
loop_
_entity_poly.entity_id
_entity_poly.type
_entity_poly.pdbx_seq_one_letter_code
_entity_poly.pdbx_strand_id
1 'polypeptide(L)'
;MDNLKTNILYFQKETDTFYSDLKQEVNNYFKENKKSIYANSFFFFKAILFISIYIISYLSIYVFGESIYYLFFIYPFIGVWGVFLGLNVGHDAAHNAVFKKRKYNLILLYVFDLLGTNSYNWKNRHVGAHHLYPNIMNYDSDIQHVRNTL
;
A
#
# COMPACT_ATOMS: atom_id res chain seq x y z
N MET A 1 -6.24 11.93 -32.92
CA MET A 1 -5.06 11.93 -31.99
C MET A 1 -5.09 13.27 -31.27
N ASP A 2 -5.87 13.33 -30.21
CA ASP A 2 -5.95 14.56 -29.42
C ASP A 2 -4.68 14.70 -28.60
N ASN A 3 -3.97 15.81 -28.84
CA ASN A 3 -2.84 16.24 -28.01
C ASN A 3 -3.34 16.46 -26.58
N LEU A 4 -3.23 15.44 -25.73
CA LEU A 4 -3.31 15.58 -24.27
C LEU A 4 -2.15 16.48 -23.86
N LYS A 5 -2.36 17.81 -23.91
CA LYS A 5 -1.55 18.75 -23.15
C LYS A 5 -1.73 18.35 -21.69
N THR A 6 -0.75 17.68 -21.14
CA THR A 6 -0.65 17.47 -19.69
C THR A 6 -0.48 18.86 -19.08
N ASN A 7 -1.59 19.46 -18.68
CA ASN A 7 -1.54 20.67 -17.87
C ASN A 7 -0.89 20.26 -16.55
N ILE A 8 0.36 20.64 -16.37
CA ILE A 8 1.07 20.41 -15.10
C ILE A 8 0.34 21.27 -14.06
N LEU A 9 -0.30 20.61 -13.10
CA LEU A 9 -0.91 21.30 -11.96
C LEU A 9 0.19 21.80 -11.04
N TYR A 10 0.27 23.11 -10.88
CA TYR A 10 1.12 23.73 -9.88
C TYR A 10 0.28 24.09 -8.67
N PHE A 11 0.63 23.56 -7.52
CA PHE A 11 0.09 24.06 -6.25
C PHE A 11 0.75 25.39 -5.92
N GLN A 12 -0.06 26.36 -5.52
CA GLN A 12 0.46 27.64 -5.07
C GLN A 12 1.35 27.42 -3.84
N LYS A 13 2.52 28.06 -3.81
CA LYS A 13 3.44 27.92 -2.67
C LYS A 13 2.75 28.49 -1.43
N GLU A 14 2.46 27.63 -0.47
CA GLU A 14 1.88 28.05 0.79
C GLU A 14 2.80 29.06 1.49
N THR A 15 2.25 30.19 1.86
CA THR A 15 2.88 31.17 2.76
C THR A 15 2.66 30.80 4.23
N ASP A 16 1.81 29.80 4.49
CA ASP A 16 1.45 29.33 5.80
C ASP A 16 2.51 28.38 6.36
N THR A 17 2.88 28.58 7.63
CA THR A 17 3.84 27.74 8.36
C THR A 17 3.22 26.48 8.94
N PHE A 18 1.89 26.32 8.90
CA PHE A 18 1.14 25.24 9.55
C PHE A 18 1.73 23.86 9.32
N TYR A 19 2.02 23.51 8.05
CA TYR A 19 2.55 22.18 7.72
C TYR A 19 3.97 21.97 8.28
N SER A 20 4.81 23.01 8.22
CA SER A 20 6.17 22.96 8.79
C SER A 20 6.16 22.81 10.30
N ASP A 21 5.27 23.56 10.96
CA ASP A 21 5.12 23.55 12.42
C ASP A 21 4.57 22.20 12.88
N LEU A 22 3.53 21.68 12.23
CA LEU A 22 2.99 20.34 12.50
C LEU A 22 4.07 19.25 12.34
N LYS A 23 4.84 19.32 11.27
CA LYS A 23 5.94 18.35 11.04
C LYS A 23 7.01 18.43 12.13
N GLN A 24 7.32 19.62 12.60
CA GLN A 24 8.26 19.83 13.69
C GLN A 24 7.73 19.27 15.01
N GLU A 25 6.47 19.53 15.34
CA GLU A 25 5.78 18.99 16.50
C GLU A 25 5.78 17.46 16.54
N VAL A 26 5.41 16.83 15.41
CA VAL A 26 5.44 15.37 15.26
C VAL A 26 6.86 14.83 15.47
N ASN A 27 7.87 15.45 14.88
CA ASN A 27 9.27 15.04 15.07
C ASN A 27 9.73 15.17 16.53
N ASN A 28 9.33 16.25 17.20
CA ASN A 28 9.64 16.47 18.61
C ASN A 28 8.99 15.41 19.49
N TYR A 29 7.71 15.07 19.24
CA TYR A 29 7.00 14.01 19.96
C TYR A 29 7.77 12.67 19.90
N PHE A 30 8.22 12.25 18.70
CA PHE A 30 8.96 11.00 18.57
C PHE A 30 10.33 11.05 19.27
N LYS A 31 11.02 12.19 19.21
CA LYS A 31 12.29 12.42 19.91
C LYS A 31 12.15 12.36 21.42
N GLU A 32 11.23 13.13 21.98
CA GLU A 32 11.00 13.24 23.41
C GLU A 32 10.57 11.91 24.03
N ASN A 33 9.71 11.18 23.31
CA ASN A 33 9.24 9.87 23.77
C ASN A 33 10.19 8.71 23.41
N LYS A 34 11.35 8.99 22.81
CA LYS A 34 12.32 7.97 22.35
C LYS A 34 11.69 6.88 21.51
N LYS A 35 10.67 7.23 20.72
CA LYS A 35 9.95 6.30 19.82
C LYS A 35 10.54 6.33 18.43
N SER A 36 10.53 5.17 17.76
CA SER A 36 10.85 5.09 16.34
C SER A 36 9.66 5.55 15.49
N ILE A 37 9.93 6.26 14.39
CA ILE A 37 8.95 6.56 13.35
C ILE A 37 8.71 5.36 12.42
N TYR A 38 9.51 4.30 12.56
CA TYR A 38 9.40 3.05 11.77
C TYR A 38 8.65 1.98 12.53
N ALA A 39 8.33 0.89 11.83
CA ALA A 39 7.59 -0.23 12.36
C ALA A 39 8.21 -0.81 13.65
N ASN A 40 7.35 -1.25 14.55
CA ASN A 40 7.70 -1.92 15.81
C ASN A 40 7.62 -3.45 15.70
N SER A 41 7.98 -4.15 16.77
CA SER A 41 7.96 -5.62 16.81
C SER A 41 6.57 -6.20 16.54
N PHE A 42 5.50 -5.51 16.95
CA PHE A 42 4.12 -5.96 16.72
C PHE A 42 3.78 -5.95 15.22
N PHE A 43 4.26 -4.96 14.46
CA PHE A 43 4.11 -4.94 13.01
C PHE A 43 4.76 -6.19 12.37
N PHE A 44 5.99 -6.53 12.77
CA PHE A 44 6.69 -7.69 12.19
C PHE A 44 5.99 -9.00 12.53
N PHE A 45 5.51 -9.17 13.74
CA PHE A 45 4.69 -10.31 14.12
C PHE A 45 3.44 -10.42 13.24
N LYS A 46 2.70 -9.32 13.10
CA LYS A 46 1.51 -9.25 12.25
C LYS A 46 1.83 -9.54 10.78
N ALA A 47 2.92 -8.98 10.25
CA ALA A 47 3.33 -9.19 8.86
C ALA A 47 3.67 -10.68 8.59
N ILE A 48 4.45 -11.31 9.48
CA ILE A 48 4.78 -12.74 9.36
C ILE A 48 3.50 -13.58 9.43
N LEU A 49 2.62 -13.30 10.38
CA LEU A 49 1.35 -14.01 10.53
C LEU A 49 0.50 -13.90 9.25
N PHE A 50 0.34 -12.71 8.69
CA PHE A 50 -0.47 -12.48 7.51
C PHE A 50 0.10 -13.16 6.26
N ILE A 51 1.41 -13.08 6.06
CA ILE A 51 2.11 -13.74 4.96
C ILE A 51 1.97 -15.26 5.10
N SER A 52 2.18 -15.79 6.32
CA SER A 52 2.08 -17.23 6.58
C SER A 52 0.68 -17.78 6.31
N ILE A 53 -0.37 -17.10 6.80
CA ILE A 53 -1.76 -17.51 6.57
C ILE A 53 -2.06 -17.49 5.07
N TYR A 54 -1.63 -16.45 4.34
CA TYR A 54 -1.84 -16.36 2.89
C TYR A 54 -1.18 -17.53 2.16
N ILE A 55 0.09 -17.81 2.44
CA ILE A 55 0.85 -18.90 1.81
C ILE A 55 0.24 -20.26 2.16
N ILE A 56 -0.07 -20.51 3.43
CA ILE A 56 -0.67 -21.77 3.89
C ILE A 56 -2.02 -21.99 3.21
N SER A 57 -2.86 -20.96 3.15
CA SER A 57 -4.16 -21.04 2.49
C SER A 57 -4.01 -21.34 0.99
N TYR A 58 -3.05 -20.72 0.32
CA TYR A 58 -2.77 -21.01 -1.08
C TYR A 58 -2.27 -22.44 -1.29
N LEU A 59 -1.32 -22.89 -0.48
CA LEU A 59 -0.76 -24.25 -0.54
C LEU A 59 -1.81 -25.33 -0.19
N SER A 60 -2.78 -25.01 0.67
CA SER A 60 -3.83 -25.96 1.04
C SER A 60 -4.73 -26.37 -0.13
N ILE A 61 -4.79 -25.56 -1.20
CA ILE A 61 -5.50 -25.90 -2.45
C ILE A 61 -4.92 -27.18 -3.08
N TYR A 62 -3.60 -27.39 -3.02
CA TYR A 62 -2.95 -28.58 -3.57
C TYR A 62 -3.30 -29.85 -2.80
N VAL A 63 -3.69 -29.72 -1.51
CA VAL A 63 -4.05 -30.85 -0.66
C VAL A 63 -5.53 -31.16 -0.68
N PHE A 64 -6.38 -30.13 -0.68
CA PHE A 64 -7.82 -30.25 -0.50
C PHE A 64 -8.65 -29.79 -1.71
N GLY A 65 -7.98 -29.38 -2.82
CA GLY A 65 -8.63 -28.79 -3.99
C GLY A 65 -9.50 -29.73 -4.83
N GLU A 66 -9.55 -31.03 -4.51
CA GLU A 66 -10.50 -31.97 -5.14
C GLU A 66 -11.96 -31.69 -4.70
N SER A 67 -12.16 -31.09 -3.54
CA SER A 67 -13.48 -30.75 -3.01
C SER A 67 -13.95 -29.39 -3.52
N ILE A 68 -15.04 -29.39 -4.33
CA ILE A 68 -15.65 -28.13 -4.81
C ILE A 68 -16.14 -27.25 -3.64
N TYR A 69 -16.61 -27.85 -2.55
CA TYR A 69 -17.02 -27.11 -1.36
C TYR A 69 -15.85 -26.41 -0.69
N TYR A 70 -14.69 -27.07 -0.65
CA TYR A 70 -13.47 -26.45 -0.13
C TYR A 70 -13.03 -25.26 -0.98
N LEU A 71 -13.02 -25.43 -2.31
CA LEU A 71 -12.67 -24.35 -3.22
C LEU A 71 -13.60 -23.15 -3.11
N PHE A 72 -14.90 -23.39 -2.93
CA PHE A 72 -15.89 -22.33 -2.74
C PHE A 72 -15.60 -21.44 -1.52
N PHE A 73 -15.04 -22.00 -0.44
CA PHE A 73 -14.69 -21.23 0.75
C PHE A 73 -13.27 -20.66 0.71
N ILE A 74 -12.29 -21.42 0.19
CA ILE A 74 -10.89 -21.00 0.25
C ILE A 74 -10.56 -19.86 -0.71
N TYR A 75 -11.15 -19.80 -1.91
CA TYR A 75 -10.88 -18.70 -2.84
C TYR A 75 -11.34 -17.34 -2.33
N PRO A 76 -12.57 -17.15 -1.85
CA PRO A 76 -12.96 -15.90 -1.21
C PRO A 76 -12.10 -15.55 0.00
N PHE A 77 -11.73 -16.55 0.81
CA PHE A 77 -10.85 -16.34 1.96
C PHE A 77 -9.49 -15.80 1.54
N ILE A 78 -8.83 -16.43 0.55
CA ILE A 78 -7.54 -15.96 0.01
C ILE A 78 -7.67 -14.56 -0.58
N GLY A 79 -8.76 -14.25 -1.29
CA GLY A 79 -9.02 -12.93 -1.84
C GLY A 79 -9.11 -11.85 -0.75
N VAL A 80 -9.95 -12.05 0.26
CA VAL A 80 -10.10 -11.13 1.39
C VAL A 80 -8.78 -11.00 2.17
N TRP A 81 -8.12 -12.13 2.43
CA TRP A 81 -6.85 -12.13 3.15
C TRP A 81 -5.73 -11.42 2.39
N GLY A 82 -5.73 -11.56 1.05
CA GLY A 82 -4.83 -10.82 0.17
C GLY A 82 -4.99 -9.31 0.28
N VAL A 83 -6.23 -8.82 0.34
CA VAL A 83 -6.51 -7.39 0.58
C VAL A 83 -5.93 -6.96 1.94
N PHE A 84 -6.17 -7.71 3.01
CA PHE A 84 -5.59 -7.41 4.32
C PHE A 84 -4.06 -7.40 4.31
N LEU A 85 -3.44 -8.35 3.62
CA LEU A 85 -1.99 -8.41 3.46
C LEU A 85 -1.45 -7.21 2.69
N GLY A 86 -2.09 -6.83 1.58
CA GLY A 86 -1.74 -5.67 0.79
C GLY A 86 -1.82 -4.37 1.61
N LEU A 87 -2.94 -4.14 2.30
CA LEU A 87 -3.17 -2.92 3.07
C LEU A 87 -2.31 -2.83 4.35
N ASN A 88 -2.05 -3.95 5.03
CA ASN A 88 -1.33 -3.92 6.31
C ASN A 88 0.19 -4.07 6.18
N VAL A 89 0.69 -4.58 5.06
CA VAL A 89 2.12 -4.85 4.88
C VAL A 89 2.66 -4.13 3.65
N GLY A 90 2.07 -4.35 2.49
CA GLY A 90 2.50 -3.74 1.23
C GLY A 90 2.34 -2.23 1.22
N HIS A 91 1.22 -1.71 1.72
CA HIS A 91 0.92 -0.29 1.79
C HIS A 91 1.95 0.47 2.65
N ASP A 92 2.24 0.00 3.86
CA ASP A 92 3.20 0.64 4.74
C ASP A 92 4.62 0.60 4.16
N ALA A 93 4.96 -0.49 3.46
CA ALA A 93 6.22 -0.60 2.73
C ALA A 93 6.31 0.40 1.56
N ALA A 94 5.21 0.65 0.83
CA ALA A 94 5.16 1.65 -0.24
C ALA A 94 5.48 3.05 0.25
N HIS A 95 5.02 3.39 1.45
CA HIS A 95 5.29 4.67 2.13
C HIS A 95 6.68 4.74 2.78
N ASN A 96 7.50 3.71 2.67
CA ASN A 96 8.79 3.59 3.36
C ASN A 96 8.68 3.72 4.89
N ALA A 97 7.54 3.34 5.47
CA ALA A 97 7.25 3.48 6.89
C ALA A 97 7.75 2.31 7.74
N VAL A 98 8.10 1.16 7.13
CA VAL A 98 8.49 -0.05 7.86
C VAL A 98 9.96 -0.02 8.27
N PHE A 99 10.87 0.21 7.32
CA PHE A 99 12.31 0.19 7.56
C PHE A 99 12.96 1.53 7.26
N LYS A 100 13.99 1.89 8.05
CA LYS A 100 14.83 3.07 7.79
C LYS A 100 15.53 2.99 6.44
N LYS A 101 16.01 1.80 6.04
CA LYS A 101 16.68 1.60 4.75
C LYS A 101 15.64 1.29 3.66
N ARG A 102 15.53 2.19 2.68
CA ARG A 102 14.58 2.09 1.56
C ARG A 102 14.57 0.70 0.87
N LYS A 103 15.75 0.08 0.71
CA LYS A 103 15.87 -1.22 0.05
C LYS A 103 15.02 -2.32 0.70
N TYR A 104 14.89 -2.32 2.02
CA TYR A 104 14.08 -3.33 2.73
C TYR A 104 12.58 -3.07 2.56
N ASN A 105 12.16 -1.79 2.47
CA ASN A 105 10.79 -1.48 2.11
C ASN A 105 10.47 -1.94 0.68
N LEU A 106 11.41 -1.80 -0.27
CA LEU A 106 11.23 -2.30 -1.64
C LEU A 106 11.10 -3.82 -1.68
N ILE A 107 11.87 -4.56 -0.86
CA ILE A 107 11.73 -6.02 -0.77
C ILE A 107 10.36 -6.39 -0.20
N LEU A 108 9.91 -5.72 0.86
CA LEU A 108 8.61 -6.00 1.45
C LEU A 108 7.45 -5.62 0.52
N LEU A 109 7.66 -4.65 -0.36
CA LEU A 109 6.67 -4.24 -1.36
C LEU A 109 6.33 -5.37 -2.36
N TYR A 110 7.23 -6.36 -2.57
CA TYR A 110 6.96 -7.53 -3.39
C TYR A 110 5.80 -8.41 -2.89
N VAL A 111 5.26 -8.11 -1.71
CA VAL A 111 3.96 -8.65 -1.29
C VAL A 111 2.89 -8.41 -2.35
N PHE A 112 2.89 -7.27 -3.04
CA PHE A 112 1.94 -7.02 -4.13
C PHE A 112 2.15 -7.95 -5.33
N ASP A 113 3.40 -8.28 -5.67
CA ASP A 113 3.69 -9.25 -6.73
C ASP A 113 3.20 -10.66 -6.35
N LEU A 114 3.32 -11.04 -5.07
CA LEU A 114 2.74 -12.27 -4.53
C LEU A 114 1.21 -12.31 -4.67
N LEU A 115 0.56 -11.15 -4.59
CA LEU A 115 -0.89 -10.99 -4.79
C LEU A 115 -1.30 -10.88 -6.27
N GLY A 116 -0.34 -10.99 -7.21
CA GLY A 116 -0.59 -10.87 -8.64
C GLY A 116 -0.68 -9.43 -9.16
N THR A 117 -0.27 -8.45 -8.36
CA THR A 117 -0.24 -7.03 -8.72
C THR A 117 1.20 -6.56 -8.85
N ASN A 118 1.55 -5.89 -9.96
CA ASN A 118 2.89 -5.35 -10.11
C ASN A 118 3.17 -4.25 -9.06
N SER A 119 4.11 -4.52 -8.15
CA SER A 119 4.44 -3.66 -7.01
C SER A 119 4.94 -2.27 -7.42
N TYR A 120 5.71 -2.18 -8.50
CA TYR A 120 6.21 -0.90 -9.01
C TYR A 120 5.07 -0.02 -9.54
N ASN A 121 4.19 -0.59 -10.37
CA ASN A 121 3.05 0.12 -10.92
C ASN A 121 2.08 0.54 -9.82
N TRP A 122 1.79 -0.37 -8.87
CA TRP A 122 0.93 -0.07 -7.75
C TRP A 122 1.46 1.11 -6.92
N LYS A 123 2.75 1.09 -6.58
CA LYS A 123 3.39 2.16 -5.82
C LYS A 123 3.36 3.50 -6.56
N ASN A 124 3.68 3.50 -7.86
CA ASN A 124 3.67 4.73 -8.64
C ASN A 124 2.28 5.34 -8.73
N ARG A 125 1.25 4.51 -8.87
CA ARG A 125 -0.13 4.98 -8.89
C ARG A 125 -0.57 5.49 -7.53
N HIS A 126 -0.34 4.71 -6.49
CA HIS A 126 -0.81 5.03 -5.14
C HIS A 126 -0.04 6.21 -4.54
N VAL A 127 1.29 6.14 -4.47
CA VAL A 127 2.13 7.19 -3.85
C VAL A 127 2.43 8.32 -4.81
N GLY A 128 2.62 8.02 -6.10
CA GLY A 128 3.03 9.00 -7.11
C GLY A 128 1.88 9.77 -7.75
N ALA A 129 0.65 9.24 -7.73
CA ALA A 129 -0.51 9.92 -8.30
C ALA A 129 -1.60 10.20 -7.24
N HIS A 130 -2.18 9.15 -6.64
CA HIS A 130 -3.27 9.32 -5.68
C HIS A 130 -2.91 10.24 -4.51
N HIS A 131 -1.79 10.01 -3.83
CA HIS A 131 -1.38 10.87 -2.69
C HIS A 131 -0.96 12.28 -3.07
N LEU A 132 -0.53 12.51 -4.31
CA LEU A 132 -0.17 13.85 -4.77
C LEU A 132 -1.39 14.66 -5.23
N TYR A 133 -2.39 13.97 -5.77
CA TYR A 133 -3.56 14.60 -6.40
C TYR A 133 -4.88 13.95 -5.95
N PRO A 134 -5.11 13.78 -4.63
CA PRO A 134 -6.30 13.07 -4.15
C PRO A 134 -7.57 13.78 -4.59
N ASN A 135 -8.52 13.02 -5.16
CA ASN A 135 -9.80 13.48 -5.66
C ASN A 135 -9.74 14.49 -6.84
N ILE A 136 -8.58 14.67 -7.47
CA ILE A 136 -8.48 15.54 -8.65
C ILE A 136 -8.73 14.72 -9.92
N MET A 137 -9.80 15.06 -10.64
CA MET A 137 -10.17 14.39 -11.90
C MET A 137 -9.01 14.40 -12.89
N ASN A 138 -8.78 13.27 -13.55
CA ASN A 138 -7.70 12.99 -14.51
C ASN A 138 -6.27 12.91 -13.93
N TYR A 139 -6.06 13.16 -12.64
CA TYR A 139 -4.76 13.05 -11.97
C TYR A 139 -4.75 11.96 -10.91
N ASP A 140 -5.84 11.79 -10.18
CA ASP A 140 -5.99 10.71 -9.21
C ASP A 140 -6.24 9.38 -9.92
N SER A 141 -5.27 8.47 -9.82
CA SER A 141 -5.36 7.15 -10.46
C SER A 141 -6.47 6.27 -9.89
N ASP A 142 -6.89 6.51 -8.66
CA ASP A 142 -7.87 5.65 -7.99
C ASP A 142 -9.30 6.00 -8.42
N ILE A 143 -9.57 7.27 -8.76
CA ILE A 143 -10.87 7.69 -9.30
C ILE A 143 -11.03 7.32 -10.78
N GLN A 144 -9.94 7.28 -11.55
CA GLN A 144 -10.00 6.99 -12.99
C GLN A 144 -10.56 5.59 -13.30
N HIS A 145 -10.36 4.60 -12.41
CA HIS A 145 -10.87 3.25 -12.61
C HIS A 145 -12.39 3.16 -12.56
N VAL A 146 -13.03 3.95 -11.72
CA VAL A 146 -14.50 3.95 -11.57
C VAL A 146 -15.18 4.44 -12.85
N ARG A 147 -14.53 5.33 -13.61
CA ARG A 147 -15.12 5.92 -14.81
C ARG A 147 -15.07 5.01 -16.04
N ASN A 148 -14.11 4.10 -16.11
CA ASN A 148 -13.94 3.21 -17.26
C ASN A 148 -14.74 1.89 -17.13
N THR A 149 -15.43 1.69 -16.01
CA THR A 149 -16.24 0.50 -15.71
C THR A 149 -17.75 0.77 -15.70
N LEU A 150 -18.18 1.99 -15.95
CA LEU A 150 -19.57 2.41 -16.15
C LEU A 150 -19.81 2.81 -17.62
#